data_832baf6683c0b1e359c996639bd82169
#
_entry.id   832baf6683c0b1e359c996639bd82169
#
_cell.length_a   1.000
_cell.length_b   1.000
_cell.length_c   1.000
_cell.angle_alpha   90.00
_cell.angle_beta   90.00
_cell.angle_gamma   90.00
#
_symmetry.space_group_name_H-M   'P 1'
#
loop_
_entity.id
_entity.type
_entity.pdbx_description
1 polymer ?
#
loop_
_entity_poly.entity_id
_entity_poly.type
_entity_poly.pdbx_seq_one_letter_code
_entity_poly.pdbx_strand_id
1 'polypeptide(L)'
;KPGTVSLISTPTVARTEKEAANLHWDRFCGVNLANYLPKREDRVAIVAKGCDSRSIVGLVAENQIKRENLYIIGIPCTGMIDRAKVVAVAGSPEIELRENGDQVIIKAAGKESTVALTEVLQDNCQGCLHRNPAVFDELASEKVEEAGGSDINAAVATVEAMSQDERWNHFDRMFSTCIRCYACRNACPLCYCEQCFVDDSKPQWCGKSTNPVDVKMFHIFRAYHCAGRCTDCGACERACPVGINVRELTRKLEKEVKELFGYEAGMSLEAIPPLGVYSEKDPQEFIK
;
A
#
# COMPACT_ATOMS: atom_id res chain seq x y z
N LYS A 1 12.44 7.36 26.51
CA LYS A 1 12.50 6.29 27.52
C LYS A 1 12.62 4.99 26.78
N PRO A 2 13.60 4.14 27.06
CA PRO A 2 13.62 2.81 26.50
C PRO A 2 12.43 2.05 27.08
N GLY A 3 11.56 1.53 26.23
CA GLY A 3 10.62 0.49 26.63
C GLY A 3 9.18 0.61 26.18
N THR A 4 8.62 1.76 25.87
CA THR A 4 7.22 1.81 25.43
C THR A 4 7.16 2.32 24.00
N VAL A 5 6.91 1.41 23.05
CA VAL A 5 6.71 1.77 21.65
C VAL A 5 5.23 2.09 21.45
N SER A 6 4.92 3.27 20.93
CA SER A 6 3.58 3.53 20.44
C SER A 6 3.36 2.66 19.21
N LEU A 7 2.44 1.70 19.28
CA LEU A 7 2.07 0.88 18.13
C LEU A 7 1.21 1.64 17.09
N ILE A 8 0.97 2.92 17.32
CA ILE A 8 0.19 3.77 16.42
C ILE A 8 1.07 4.94 16.01
N SER A 9 1.42 5.01 14.74
CA SER A 9 2.05 6.17 14.15
C SER A 9 0.99 7.10 13.56
N THR A 10 1.22 8.40 13.72
CA THR A 10 0.35 9.43 13.16
C THR A 10 1.17 10.29 12.20
N PRO A 11 0.72 10.49 10.96
CA PRO A 11 1.34 11.44 10.06
C PRO A 11 1.39 12.83 10.70
N THR A 12 2.55 13.46 10.67
CA THR A 12 2.78 14.76 11.30
C THR A 12 3.48 15.69 10.33
N VAL A 13 3.11 16.96 10.34
CA VAL A 13 3.75 18.01 9.56
C VAL A 13 4.55 18.89 10.52
N ALA A 14 5.87 18.98 10.30
CA ALA A 14 6.74 19.90 11.00
C ALA A 14 6.90 21.18 10.16
N ARG A 15 6.78 22.34 10.80
CA ARG A 15 6.92 23.67 10.17
C ARG A 15 8.10 24.47 10.71
N THR A 16 8.74 23.97 11.76
CA THR A 16 9.89 24.55 12.40
C THR A 16 10.96 23.49 12.67
N GLU A 17 12.21 23.89 12.81
CA GLU A 17 13.32 22.98 13.17
C GLU A 17 13.04 22.23 14.47
N LYS A 18 12.44 22.89 15.46
CA LYS A 18 12.09 22.29 16.74
C LYS A 18 11.04 21.19 16.58
N GLU A 19 10.05 21.39 15.70
CA GLU A 19 9.04 20.37 15.39
C GLU A 19 9.68 19.23 14.59
N ALA A 20 10.55 19.55 13.63
CA ALA A 20 11.25 18.53 12.84
C ALA A 20 12.15 17.65 13.71
N ALA A 21 12.82 18.20 14.71
CA ALA A 21 13.64 17.45 15.66
C ALA A 21 12.84 16.46 16.53
N ASN A 22 11.52 16.61 16.60
CA ASN A 22 10.62 15.71 17.32
C ASN A 22 9.98 14.64 16.41
N LEU A 23 10.24 14.65 15.12
CA LEU A 23 9.77 13.60 14.23
C LEU A 23 10.44 12.28 14.61
N HIS A 24 9.65 11.23 14.57
CA HIS A 24 10.10 9.88 14.88
C HIS A 24 9.82 8.94 13.72
N TRP A 25 10.76 8.05 13.48
CA TRP A 25 10.62 6.98 12.51
C TRP A 25 10.91 5.64 13.16
N ASP A 26 10.01 4.68 12.96
CA ASP A 26 10.19 3.28 13.33
C ASP A 26 9.41 2.35 12.38
N ARG A 27 9.45 1.04 12.63
CA ARG A 27 8.73 0.05 11.83
C ARG A 27 7.20 0.07 12.00
N PHE A 28 6.66 0.95 12.83
CA PHE A 28 5.21 1.19 12.91
C PHE A 28 4.75 2.36 12.05
N CYS A 29 5.68 3.10 11.42
CA CYS A 29 5.39 4.18 10.48
C CYS A 29 4.90 3.66 9.12
N GLY A 30 3.88 2.77 9.14
CA GLY A 30 3.36 2.07 7.97
C GLY A 30 2.48 2.90 7.04
N VAL A 31 2.08 4.11 7.42
CA VAL A 31 1.25 4.98 6.57
C VAL A 31 2.03 5.40 5.33
N ASN A 32 1.39 5.33 4.16
CA ASN A 32 1.96 5.87 2.93
C ASN A 32 1.73 7.38 2.88
N LEU A 33 2.79 8.14 3.13
CA LEU A 33 2.72 9.60 3.22
C LEU A 33 2.40 10.28 1.88
N ALA A 34 2.60 9.63 0.74
CA ALA A 34 2.21 10.16 -0.56
C ALA A 34 0.71 10.51 -0.64
N ASN A 35 -0.14 9.88 0.20
CA ASN A 35 -1.56 10.20 0.29
C ASN A 35 -1.87 11.67 0.68
N TYR A 36 -0.89 12.39 1.22
CA TYR A 36 -1.03 13.79 1.66
C TYR A 36 -0.46 14.80 0.67
N LEU A 37 0.01 14.35 -0.49
CA LEU A 37 0.63 15.20 -1.51
C LEU A 37 -0.33 15.76 -2.56
N PRO A 38 -1.41 15.05 -2.98
CA PRO A 38 -2.24 15.53 -4.09
C PRO A 38 -2.71 16.97 -3.88
N LYS A 39 -2.59 17.77 -4.96
CA LYS A 39 -3.03 19.18 -5.02
C LYS A 39 -2.26 20.16 -4.11
N ARG A 40 -1.12 19.75 -3.56
CA ARG A 40 -0.26 20.70 -2.85
C ARG A 40 0.49 21.57 -3.85
N GLU A 41 0.49 22.86 -3.58
CA GLU A 41 1.21 23.87 -4.37
C GLU A 41 2.46 24.38 -3.63
N ASP A 42 2.53 24.16 -2.32
CA ASP A 42 3.67 24.53 -1.49
C ASP A 42 4.83 23.56 -1.64
N ARG A 43 6.02 24.02 -1.30
CA ARG A 43 7.21 23.17 -1.22
C ARG A 43 7.16 22.34 0.07
N VAL A 44 7.38 21.05 -0.06
CA VAL A 44 7.32 20.12 1.07
C VAL A 44 8.49 19.14 1.04
N ALA A 45 9.12 18.92 2.19
CA ALA A 45 10.00 17.78 2.43
C ALA A 45 9.14 16.59 2.89
N ILE A 46 9.36 15.42 2.31
CA ILE A 46 8.61 14.20 2.62
C ILE A 46 9.55 13.05 2.88
N VAL A 47 9.31 12.33 3.96
CA VAL A 47 9.98 11.07 4.25
C VAL A 47 9.31 9.95 3.46
N ALA A 48 10.08 9.17 2.70
CA ALA A 48 9.54 8.19 1.76
C ALA A 48 10.27 6.84 1.81
N LYS A 49 9.54 5.77 2.11
CA LYS A 49 9.96 4.38 1.91
C LYS A 49 9.95 4.02 0.42
N GLY A 50 10.43 2.85 0.06
CA GLY A 50 10.38 2.35 -1.32
C GLY A 50 8.98 2.45 -1.94
N CYS A 51 7.96 1.92 -1.27
CA CYS A 51 6.56 2.01 -1.74
C CYS A 51 6.01 3.44 -1.75
N ASP A 52 6.42 4.31 -0.81
CA ASP A 52 6.00 5.72 -0.78
C ASP A 52 6.61 6.48 -1.95
N SER A 53 7.91 6.32 -2.20
CA SER A 53 8.61 6.98 -3.32
C SER A 53 8.03 6.56 -4.68
N ARG A 54 7.67 5.28 -4.84
CA ARG A 54 6.98 4.80 -6.05
C ARG A 54 5.58 5.42 -6.19
N SER A 55 4.85 5.59 -5.11
CA SER A 55 3.57 6.31 -5.14
C SER A 55 3.75 7.79 -5.50
N ILE A 56 4.83 8.42 -5.01
CA ILE A 56 5.20 9.81 -5.38
C ILE A 56 5.48 9.90 -6.87
N VAL A 57 6.25 8.96 -7.44
CA VAL A 57 6.50 8.90 -8.89
C VAL A 57 5.18 8.85 -9.67
N GLY A 58 4.23 8.00 -9.26
CA GLY A 58 2.91 7.93 -9.87
C GLY A 58 2.15 9.26 -9.80
N LEU A 59 2.17 9.94 -8.65
CA LEU A 59 1.51 11.24 -8.49
C LEU A 59 2.16 12.34 -9.35
N VAL A 60 3.47 12.32 -9.51
CA VAL A 60 4.18 13.27 -10.40
C VAL A 60 3.84 12.98 -11.86
N ALA A 61 3.89 11.71 -12.30
CA ALA A 61 3.55 11.30 -13.66
C ALA A 61 2.10 11.64 -14.03
N GLU A 62 1.19 11.64 -13.07
CA GLU A 62 -0.23 11.98 -13.22
C GLU A 62 -0.52 13.46 -12.91
N ASN A 63 0.50 14.31 -12.84
CA ASN A 63 0.41 15.76 -12.59
C ASN A 63 -0.38 16.15 -11.32
N GLN A 64 -0.38 15.31 -10.30
CA GLN A 64 -1.03 15.59 -9.02
C GLN A 64 -0.16 16.43 -8.09
N ILE A 65 1.14 16.43 -8.31
CA ILE A 65 2.11 17.31 -7.66
C ILE A 65 3.29 17.55 -8.59
N LYS A 66 3.86 18.75 -8.54
CA LYS A 66 5.06 19.09 -9.29
C LYS A 66 6.29 18.54 -8.58
N ARG A 67 7.21 17.91 -9.34
CA ARG A 67 8.45 17.36 -8.77
C ARG A 67 9.32 18.43 -8.07
N GLU A 68 9.36 19.66 -8.62
CA GLU A 68 10.10 20.78 -8.07
C GLU A 68 9.59 21.27 -6.70
N ASN A 69 8.37 20.91 -6.34
CA ASN A 69 7.80 21.23 -5.03
C ASN A 69 8.16 20.20 -3.95
N LEU A 70 8.86 19.11 -4.31
CA LEU A 70 9.19 18.03 -3.41
C LEU A 70 10.67 17.98 -3.08
N TYR A 71 11.00 17.81 -1.79
CA TYR A 71 12.28 17.34 -1.31
C TYR A 71 12.06 15.97 -0.65
N ILE A 72 12.55 14.90 -1.28
CA ILE A 72 12.26 13.53 -0.88
C ILE A 72 13.42 12.99 -0.04
N ILE A 73 13.16 12.76 1.25
CA ILE A 73 14.09 12.09 2.16
C ILE A 73 13.78 10.59 2.11
N GLY A 74 14.60 9.87 1.35
CA GLY A 74 14.43 8.44 1.14
C GLY A 74 14.86 7.63 2.37
N ILE A 75 14.02 6.69 2.80
CA ILE A 75 14.37 5.74 3.86
C ILE A 75 14.36 4.33 3.27
N PRO A 76 15.53 3.66 3.19
CA PRO A 76 15.61 2.23 2.93
C PRO A 76 14.83 1.45 3.99
N CYS A 77 14.02 0.47 3.56
CA CYS A 77 13.01 -0.15 4.41
C CYS A 77 13.09 -1.67 4.34
N THR A 78 13.31 -2.32 5.46
CA THR A 78 13.33 -3.79 5.58
C THR A 78 11.99 -4.38 6.02
N GLY A 79 10.91 -3.61 5.90
CA GLY A 79 9.54 -4.01 6.20
C GLY A 79 8.95 -3.29 7.41
N MET A 80 7.62 -3.16 7.42
CA MET A 80 6.84 -2.56 8.49
C MET A 80 6.16 -3.63 9.33
N ILE A 81 6.11 -3.43 10.65
CA ILE A 81 5.46 -4.36 11.59
C ILE A 81 3.94 -4.18 11.51
N ASP A 82 3.23 -5.30 11.54
CA ASP A 82 1.78 -5.33 11.64
C ASP A 82 1.34 -5.33 13.11
N ARG A 83 0.67 -4.26 13.50
CA ARG A 83 0.17 -4.13 14.87
C ARG A 83 -0.79 -5.26 15.26
N ALA A 84 -1.66 -5.69 14.35
CA ALA A 84 -2.64 -6.73 14.66
C ALA A 84 -1.96 -8.07 14.95
N LYS A 85 -0.92 -8.40 14.18
CA LYS A 85 -0.10 -9.62 14.40
C LYS A 85 0.62 -9.56 15.75
N VAL A 86 1.22 -8.40 16.08
CA VAL A 86 1.89 -8.23 17.38
C VAL A 86 0.91 -8.35 18.54
N VAL A 87 -0.27 -7.72 18.43
CA VAL A 87 -1.35 -7.83 19.45
C VAL A 87 -1.84 -9.27 19.60
N ALA A 88 -1.96 -9.99 18.48
CA ALA A 88 -2.37 -11.42 18.51
C ALA A 88 -1.35 -12.30 19.25
N VAL A 89 -0.06 -12.08 19.05
CA VAL A 89 1.01 -12.76 19.78
C VAL A 89 1.01 -12.38 21.26
N ALA A 90 0.85 -11.09 21.55
CA ALA A 90 0.90 -10.56 22.92
C ALA A 90 -0.32 -10.93 23.77
N GLY A 91 -1.48 -11.15 23.13
CA GLY A 91 -2.78 -11.30 23.80
C GLY A 91 -3.25 -10.04 24.54
N SER A 92 -2.63 -8.88 24.30
CA SER A 92 -2.91 -7.60 24.95
C SER A 92 -2.58 -6.45 24.02
N PRO A 93 -3.30 -5.32 24.06
CA PRO A 93 -2.95 -4.12 23.31
C PRO A 93 -1.84 -3.29 23.98
N GLU A 94 -1.55 -3.53 25.27
CA GLU A 94 -0.48 -2.86 26.01
C GLU A 94 0.81 -3.68 25.86
N ILE A 95 1.73 -3.19 25.04
CA ILE A 95 2.88 -3.94 24.58
C ILE A 95 4.14 -3.09 24.69
N GLU A 96 5.21 -3.68 25.22
CA GLU A 96 6.58 -3.23 25.00
C GLU A 96 7.20 -4.10 23.91
N LEU A 97 7.87 -3.48 22.94
CA LEU A 97 8.48 -4.18 21.83
C LEU A 97 9.95 -3.76 21.70
N ARG A 98 10.81 -4.75 21.45
CA ARG A 98 12.22 -4.54 21.12
C ARG A 98 12.60 -5.38 19.92
N GLU A 99 13.31 -4.78 18.98
CA GLU A 99 13.95 -5.49 17.89
C GLU A 99 15.33 -5.96 18.30
N ASN A 100 15.68 -7.20 17.91
CA ASN A 100 16.99 -7.78 18.11
C ASN A 100 17.37 -8.59 16.86
N GLY A 101 17.98 -7.91 15.87
CA GLY A 101 18.26 -8.49 14.56
C GLY A 101 16.98 -8.92 13.87
N ASP A 102 16.89 -10.19 13.50
CA ASP A 102 15.73 -10.78 12.82
C ASP A 102 14.63 -11.26 13.78
N GLN A 103 14.72 -10.90 15.05
CA GLN A 103 13.74 -11.27 16.07
C GLN A 103 13.08 -10.03 16.68
N VAL A 104 11.86 -10.23 17.15
CA VAL A 104 11.07 -9.23 17.88
C VAL A 104 10.73 -9.82 19.25
N ILE A 105 11.14 -9.11 20.29
CA ILE A 105 10.83 -9.44 21.68
C ILE A 105 9.61 -8.60 22.07
N ILE A 106 8.54 -9.28 22.43
CA ILE A 106 7.24 -8.68 22.78
C ILE A 106 6.98 -8.96 24.26
N LYS A 107 6.81 -7.89 25.05
CA LYS A 107 6.43 -7.97 26.47
C LYS A 107 5.02 -7.44 26.64
N ALA A 108 4.15 -8.24 27.24
CA ALA A 108 2.78 -7.87 27.54
C ALA A 108 2.28 -8.62 28.78
N ALA A 109 1.56 -7.93 29.65
CA ALA A 109 0.95 -8.52 30.86
C ALA A 109 1.92 -9.38 31.69
N GLY A 110 3.20 -8.96 31.81
CA GLY A 110 4.24 -9.66 32.57
C GLY A 110 4.81 -10.90 31.89
N LYS A 111 4.41 -11.19 30.63
CA LYS A 111 4.98 -12.27 29.81
C LYS A 111 5.90 -11.70 28.75
N GLU A 112 6.90 -12.45 28.37
CA GLU A 112 7.81 -12.13 27.26
C GLU A 112 7.70 -13.24 26.21
N SER A 113 7.54 -12.86 24.94
CA SER A 113 7.52 -13.76 23.79
C SER A 113 8.53 -13.27 22.76
N THR A 114 9.27 -14.18 22.15
CA THR A 114 10.19 -13.88 21.05
C THR A 114 9.68 -14.55 19.79
N VAL A 115 9.54 -13.78 18.72
CA VAL A 115 9.09 -14.26 17.40
C VAL A 115 10.04 -13.76 16.31
N ALA A 116 10.05 -14.44 15.17
CA ALA A 116 10.79 -13.96 14.02
C ALA A 116 10.14 -12.64 13.50
N LEU A 117 10.96 -11.69 13.08
CA LEU A 117 10.45 -10.43 12.50
C LEU A 117 9.48 -10.68 11.33
N THR A 118 9.76 -11.70 10.50
CA THR A 118 8.90 -12.09 9.37
C THR A 118 7.49 -12.50 9.78
N GLU A 119 7.29 -13.05 10.98
CA GLU A 119 5.96 -13.45 11.48
C GLU A 119 5.06 -12.24 11.79
N VAL A 120 5.66 -11.11 12.13
CA VAL A 120 4.94 -9.89 12.51
C VAL A 120 5.01 -8.78 11.48
N LEU A 121 5.68 -9.00 10.33
CA LEU A 121 5.65 -8.05 9.22
C LEU A 121 4.26 -7.97 8.57
N GLN A 122 3.95 -6.80 8.01
CA GLN A 122 2.80 -6.62 7.13
C GLN A 122 2.92 -7.54 5.91
N ASP A 123 1.79 -8.08 5.44
CA ASP A 123 1.79 -9.09 4.38
C ASP A 123 2.41 -8.58 3.06
N ASN A 124 2.18 -7.32 2.74
CA ASN A 124 2.83 -6.68 1.58
C ASN A 124 4.35 -6.51 1.77
N CYS A 125 4.85 -6.48 3.00
CA CYS A 125 6.28 -6.32 3.28
C CYS A 125 7.04 -7.64 3.19
N GLN A 126 6.40 -8.78 3.42
CA GLN A 126 7.04 -10.11 3.36
C GLN A 126 7.56 -10.44 1.96
N GLY A 127 6.82 -10.05 0.91
CA GLY A 127 7.21 -10.24 -0.48
C GLY A 127 7.73 -8.98 -1.17
N CYS A 128 8.07 -7.92 -0.43
CA CYS A 128 8.45 -6.64 -1.02
C CYS A 128 9.76 -6.73 -1.82
N LEU A 129 9.70 -6.39 -3.10
CA LEU A 129 10.84 -6.37 -4.02
C LEU A 129 11.54 -5.01 -4.09
N HIS A 130 10.95 -3.95 -3.52
CA HIS A 130 11.43 -2.56 -3.64
C HIS A 130 11.63 -1.95 -2.24
N ARG A 131 12.73 -2.33 -1.63
CA ARG A 131 13.10 -1.90 -0.27
C ARG A 131 13.72 -0.50 -0.25
N ASN A 132 14.33 -0.09 -1.35
CA ASN A 132 14.94 1.21 -1.47
C ASN A 132 14.02 2.18 -2.22
N PRO A 133 14.05 3.49 -1.88
CA PRO A 133 13.31 4.51 -2.63
C PRO A 133 13.71 4.54 -4.10
N ALA A 134 12.73 4.56 -5.02
CA ALA A 134 12.95 4.67 -6.46
C ALA A 134 13.41 6.08 -6.85
N VAL A 135 12.93 7.10 -6.14
CA VAL A 135 13.33 8.51 -6.31
C VAL A 135 13.56 9.14 -4.93
N PHE A 136 14.60 9.92 -4.81
CA PHE A 136 14.94 10.66 -3.59
C PHE A 136 15.88 11.82 -3.92
N ASP A 137 15.91 12.83 -3.06
CA ASP A 137 16.90 13.92 -3.08
C ASP A 137 18.03 13.60 -2.09
N GLU A 138 17.68 12.98 -0.95
CA GLU A 138 18.64 12.55 0.07
C GLU A 138 18.24 11.19 0.64
N LEU A 139 19.21 10.35 1.00
CA LEU A 139 18.97 9.10 1.74
C LEU A 139 19.30 9.27 3.21
N ALA A 140 18.38 8.85 4.08
CA ALA A 140 18.58 8.89 5.53
C ALA A 140 19.57 7.83 6.04
N SER A 141 19.83 6.78 5.25
CA SER A 141 20.80 5.72 5.54
C SER A 141 21.31 5.06 4.28
N GLU A 142 22.29 4.18 4.40
CA GLU A 142 22.74 3.34 3.29
C GLU A 142 21.61 2.46 2.75
N LYS A 143 21.64 2.18 1.45
CA LYS A 143 20.70 1.27 0.80
C LYS A 143 20.79 -0.12 1.42
N VAL A 144 19.62 -0.75 1.54
CA VAL A 144 19.52 -2.14 1.96
C VAL A 144 19.48 -3.07 0.76
N GLU A 145 19.83 -4.34 0.96
CA GLU A 145 19.71 -5.35 -0.08
C GLU A 145 18.23 -5.53 -0.48
N GLU A 146 17.97 -5.51 -1.78
CA GLU A 146 16.65 -5.86 -2.32
C GLU A 146 16.44 -7.36 -2.13
N ALA A 147 15.53 -7.74 -1.26
CA ALA A 147 15.32 -9.15 -1.00
C ALA A 147 14.45 -9.79 -2.07
N GLY A 148 14.87 -10.94 -2.57
CA GLY A 148 13.96 -11.93 -3.11
C GLY A 148 13.17 -12.54 -1.96
N GLY A 149 12.03 -11.93 -1.63
CA GLY A 149 11.12 -12.45 -0.61
C GLY A 149 10.35 -13.68 -1.08
N SER A 150 9.35 -14.08 -0.31
CA SER A 150 8.34 -15.04 -0.74
C SER A 150 7.75 -14.61 -2.09
N ASP A 151 7.38 -15.56 -2.93
CA ASP A 151 6.74 -15.24 -4.23
C ASP A 151 5.53 -14.32 -4.01
N ILE A 152 5.71 -13.07 -4.38
CA ILE A 152 4.69 -12.03 -4.24
C ILE A 152 3.39 -12.34 -5.01
N ASN A 153 3.45 -13.24 -5.99
CA ASN A 153 2.32 -13.68 -6.81
C ASN A 153 1.76 -15.04 -6.40
N ALA A 154 2.28 -15.70 -5.37
CA ALA A 154 1.81 -17.03 -4.96
C ALA A 154 0.29 -17.06 -4.67
N ALA A 155 -0.23 -16.04 -3.98
CA ALA A 155 -1.67 -15.92 -3.73
C ALA A 155 -2.47 -15.73 -5.04
N VAL A 156 -1.94 -14.95 -5.98
CA VAL A 156 -2.55 -14.77 -7.31
C VAL A 156 -2.59 -16.09 -8.06
N ALA A 157 -1.47 -16.84 -8.10
CA ALA A 157 -1.40 -18.14 -8.75
C ALA A 157 -2.40 -19.15 -8.16
N THR A 158 -2.61 -19.12 -6.85
CA THR A 158 -3.61 -19.95 -6.17
C THR A 158 -5.02 -19.65 -6.71
N VAL A 159 -5.39 -18.37 -6.85
CA VAL A 159 -6.70 -17.97 -7.37
C VAL A 159 -6.83 -18.25 -8.87
N GLU A 160 -5.75 -18.08 -9.63
CA GLU A 160 -5.72 -18.41 -11.06
C GLU A 160 -5.97 -19.91 -11.32
N ALA A 161 -5.50 -20.78 -10.43
CA ALA A 161 -5.69 -22.23 -10.52
C ALA A 161 -7.13 -22.70 -10.19
N MET A 162 -7.95 -21.85 -9.57
CA MET A 162 -9.35 -22.15 -9.27
C MET A 162 -10.19 -22.26 -10.55
N SER A 163 -11.18 -23.15 -10.55
CA SER A 163 -12.26 -23.12 -11.54
C SER A 163 -13.04 -21.80 -11.48
N GLN A 164 -13.85 -21.52 -12.49
CA GLN A 164 -14.67 -20.31 -12.54
C GLN A 164 -15.62 -20.22 -11.33
N ASP A 165 -16.26 -21.30 -10.95
CA ASP A 165 -17.20 -21.33 -9.82
C ASP A 165 -16.49 -21.18 -8.46
N GLU A 166 -15.33 -21.84 -8.30
CA GLU A 166 -14.53 -21.70 -7.10
C GLU A 166 -14.03 -20.26 -6.91
N ARG A 167 -13.57 -19.62 -7.99
CA ARG A 167 -13.11 -18.23 -8.00
C ARG A 167 -14.25 -17.27 -7.69
N TRP A 168 -15.43 -17.50 -8.30
CA TRP A 168 -16.62 -16.71 -7.98
C TRP A 168 -16.97 -16.82 -6.49
N ASN A 169 -17.02 -18.02 -5.95
CA ASN A 169 -17.31 -18.28 -4.56
C ASN A 169 -16.24 -17.72 -3.61
N HIS A 170 -14.96 -17.71 -4.02
CA HIS A 170 -13.87 -17.12 -3.27
C HIS A 170 -14.09 -15.61 -3.09
N PHE A 171 -14.33 -14.87 -4.17
CA PHE A 171 -14.59 -13.45 -4.12
C PHE A 171 -15.94 -13.10 -3.47
N ASP A 172 -16.94 -13.93 -3.63
CA ASP A 172 -18.24 -13.75 -2.95
C ASP A 172 -18.07 -13.80 -1.43
N ARG A 173 -17.35 -14.80 -0.92
CA ARG A 173 -17.02 -14.88 0.51
C ARG A 173 -16.13 -13.72 0.96
N MET A 174 -15.08 -13.38 0.21
CA MET A 174 -14.15 -12.31 0.55
C MET A 174 -14.89 -10.97 0.75
N PHE A 175 -15.83 -10.63 -0.14
CA PHE A 175 -16.54 -9.36 -0.10
C PHE A 175 -17.83 -9.36 0.72
N SER A 176 -18.28 -10.53 1.21
CA SER A 176 -19.55 -10.64 1.96
C SER A 176 -19.59 -9.79 3.23
N THR A 177 -18.43 -9.52 3.85
CA THR A 177 -18.32 -8.70 5.06
C THR A 177 -18.16 -7.21 4.80
N CYS A 178 -18.10 -6.78 3.54
CA CYS A 178 -17.85 -5.39 3.18
C CYS A 178 -19.01 -4.47 3.57
N ILE A 179 -18.74 -3.49 4.40
CA ILE A 179 -19.69 -2.47 4.86
C ILE A 179 -19.68 -1.19 3.99
N ARG A 180 -18.95 -1.16 2.88
CA ARG A 180 -18.84 -0.01 1.96
C ARG A 180 -18.39 1.29 2.65
N CYS A 181 -17.50 1.21 3.64
CA CYS A 181 -16.98 2.38 4.37
C CYS A 181 -15.98 3.23 3.58
N TYR A 182 -15.53 2.74 2.42
CA TYR A 182 -14.53 3.40 1.54
C TYR A 182 -13.15 3.65 2.18
N ALA A 183 -12.85 3.10 3.34
CA ALA A 183 -11.55 3.27 3.98
C ALA A 183 -10.38 2.84 3.07
N CYS A 184 -10.54 1.74 2.32
CA CYS A 184 -9.56 1.25 1.34
C CYS A 184 -9.33 2.25 0.18
N ARG A 185 -10.35 3.02 -0.22
CA ARG A 185 -10.23 4.09 -1.20
C ARG A 185 -9.48 5.28 -0.61
N ASN A 186 -9.90 5.74 0.57
CA ASN A 186 -9.38 6.95 1.19
C ASN A 186 -7.92 6.79 1.68
N ALA A 187 -7.49 5.57 1.98
CA ALA A 187 -6.11 5.28 2.36
C ALA A 187 -5.15 5.14 1.16
N CYS A 188 -5.67 5.03 -0.06
CA CYS A 188 -4.85 4.82 -1.24
C CYS A 188 -4.31 6.15 -1.79
N PRO A 189 -2.98 6.35 -1.89
CA PRO A 189 -2.41 7.60 -2.39
C PRO A 189 -2.77 7.90 -3.85
N LEU A 190 -3.18 6.88 -4.60
CA LEU A 190 -3.54 7.00 -6.02
C LEU A 190 -5.06 7.10 -6.25
N CYS A 191 -5.87 7.20 -5.18
CA CYS A 191 -7.30 7.46 -5.23
C CYS A 191 -7.58 8.93 -4.88
N TYR A 192 -7.10 9.85 -5.69
CA TYR A 192 -7.14 11.31 -5.46
C TYR A 192 -8.24 12.06 -6.24
N CYS A 193 -9.11 11.36 -6.94
CA CYS A 193 -10.21 11.99 -7.69
C CYS A 193 -11.06 12.89 -6.77
N GLU A 194 -11.39 14.11 -7.23
CA GLU A 194 -12.28 15.02 -6.48
C GLU A 194 -13.64 14.42 -6.27
N GLN A 195 -14.19 13.84 -7.32
CA GLN A 195 -15.41 13.06 -7.32
C GLN A 195 -15.10 11.69 -7.88
N CYS A 196 -15.29 10.66 -7.05
CA CYS A 196 -15.10 9.29 -7.48
C CYS A 196 -16.33 8.83 -8.28
N PHE A 197 -16.13 8.04 -9.34
CA PHE A 197 -17.24 7.49 -10.14
C PHE A 197 -18.27 6.72 -9.31
N VAL A 198 -17.88 6.14 -8.16
CA VAL A 198 -18.81 5.48 -7.24
C VAL A 198 -19.74 6.43 -6.50
N ASP A 199 -19.37 7.73 -6.47
CA ASP A 199 -20.17 8.77 -5.80
C ASP A 199 -21.15 9.43 -6.79
N ASP A 200 -20.98 9.22 -8.11
CA ASP A 200 -21.88 9.74 -9.14
C ASP A 200 -23.28 9.14 -8.98
N SER A 201 -24.29 10.01 -9.23
CA SER A 201 -25.70 9.63 -9.19
C SER A 201 -26.43 9.89 -10.51
N LYS A 202 -25.77 10.61 -11.46
CA LYS A 202 -26.33 10.98 -12.76
C LYS A 202 -25.25 11.00 -13.85
N PRO A 203 -24.99 9.85 -14.51
CA PRO A 203 -25.56 8.53 -14.27
C PRO A 203 -24.94 7.85 -13.03
N GLN A 204 -25.69 6.94 -12.41
CA GLN A 204 -25.16 6.10 -11.34
C GLN A 204 -24.44 4.89 -11.95
N TRP A 205 -23.11 4.93 -11.97
CA TRP A 205 -22.28 3.87 -12.53
C TRP A 205 -22.16 2.66 -11.61
N CYS A 206 -22.24 2.87 -10.32
CA CYS A 206 -22.11 1.83 -9.31
C CYS A 206 -23.20 2.03 -8.26
N GLY A 207 -23.93 0.97 -7.91
CA GLY A 207 -24.89 1.02 -6.81
C GLY A 207 -24.18 1.35 -5.49
N LYS A 208 -24.88 2.04 -4.57
CA LYS A 208 -24.31 2.55 -3.30
C LYS A 208 -24.69 1.67 -2.11
N SER A 209 -25.40 0.58 -2.34
CA SER A 209 -25.85 -0.32 -1.29
C SER A 209 -24.77 -1.31 -0.84
N THR A 210 -25.04 -2.05 0.22
CA THR A 210 -24.25 -3.21 0.67
C THR A 210 -24.68 -4.50 0.00
N ASN A 211 -25.51 -4.44 -1.05
CA ASN A 211 -25.87 -5.59 -1.85
C ASN A 211 -24.60 -6.23 -2.45
N PRO A 212 -24.48 -7.57 -2.46
CA PRO A 212 -23.28 -8.26 -2.95
C PRO A 212 -22.86 -7.87 -4.37
N VAL A 213 -23.79 -7.55 -5.25
CA VAL A 213 -23.48 -7.09 -6.61
C VAL A 213 -22.81 -5.73 -6.59
N ASP A 214 -23.39 -4.76 -5.86
CA ASP A 214 -22.84 -3.41 -5.75
C ASP A 214 -21.46 -3.40 -5.09
N VAL A 215 -21.27 -4.26 -4.08
CA VAL A 215 -19.98 -4.41 -3.39
C VAL A 215 -18.92 -4.98 -4.33
N LYS A 216 -19.23 -6.05 -5.07
CA LYS A 216 -18.30 -6.65 -6.03
C LYS A 216 -17.94 -5.66 -7.15
N MET A 217 -18.92 -4.98 -7.71
CA MET A 217 -18.70 -3.96 -8.75
C MET A 217 -17.78 -2.84 -8.26
N PHE A 218 -17.98 -2.34 -7.04
CA PHE A 218 -17.08 -1.34 -6.44
C PHE A 218 -15.64 -1.83 -6.37
N HIS A 219 -15.40 -3.04 -5.86
CA HIS A 219 -14.05 -3.56 -5.69
C HIS A 219 -13.37 -3.85 -7.04
N ILE A 220 -14.10 -4.40 -8.00
CA ILE A 220 -13.59 -4.68 -9.34
C ILE A 220 -13.20 -3.37 -10.04
N PHE A 221 -14.11 -2.41 -10.14
CA PHE A 221 -13.81 -1.14 -10.81
C PHE A 221 -12.67 -0.37 -10.13
N ARG A 222 -12.65 -0.37 -8.78
CA ARG A 222 -11.56 0.23 -8.04
C ARG A 222 -10.21 -0.44 -8.36
N ALA A 223 -10.18 -1.76 -8.47
CA ALA A 223 -8.97 -2.47 -8.81
C ALA A 223 -8.48 -2.10 -10.22
N TYR A 224 -9.36 -2.07 -11.20
CA TYR A 224 -9.02 -1.61 -12.55
C TYR A 224 -8.51 -0.17 -12.60
N HIS A 225 -9.09 0.74 -11.82
CA HIS A 225 -8.59 2.12 -11.72
C HIS A 225 -7.17 2.21 -11.10
N CYS A 226 -6.73 1.17 -10.41
CA CYS A 226 -5.39 1.08 -9.85
C CYS A 226 -4.41 0.28 -10.73
N ALA A 227 -4.85 -0.32 -11.84
CA ALA A 227 -4.00 -1.12 -12.72
C ALA A 227 -2.87 -0.26 -13.31
N GLY A 228 -1.64 -0.74 -13.20
CA GLY A 228 -0.43 0.01 -13.59
C GLY A 228 -0.13 1.23 -12.72
N ARG A 229 -0.80 1.40 -11.60
CA ARG A 229 -0.62 2.50 -10.66
C ARG A 229 -0.31 2.03 -9.25
N CYS A 230 -0.76 0.82 -8.90
CA CYS A 230 -0.60 0.25 -7.56
C CYS A 230 0.87 -0.08 -7.27
N THR A 231 1.40 0.45 -6.17
CA THR A 231 2.77 0.19 -5.69
C THR A 231 2.82 -0.90 -4.61
N ASP A 232 1.72 -1.59 -4.40
CA ASP A 232 1.54 -2.64 -3.39
C ASP A 232 1.91 -2.20 -1.96
N CYS A 233 1.64 -0.95 -1.61
CA CYS A 233 1.97 -0.41 -0.29
C CYS A 233 1.12 -0.95 0.87
N GLY A 234 0.08 -1.74 0.61
CA GLY A 234 -0.80 -2.38 1.59
C GLY A 234 -1.74 -1.43 2.37
N ALA A 235 -1.75 -0.13 2.07
CA ALA A 235 -2.55 0.84 2.82
C ALA A 235 -4.05 0.52 2.80
N CYS A 236 -4.57 0.05 1.67
CA CYS A 236 -5.99 -0.30 1.52
C CYS A 236 -6.42 -1.52 2.36
N GLU A 237 -5.54 -2.51 2.50
CA GLU A 237 -5.77 -3.70 3.32
C GLU A 237 -5.76 -3.34 4.80
N ARG A 238 -4.72 -2.62 5.25
CA ARG A 238 -4.61 -2.16 6.65
C ARG A 238 -5.73 -1.24 7.08
N ALA A 239 -6.28 -0.45 6.17
CA ALA A 239 -7.39 0.45 6.46
C ALA A 239 -8.74 -0.27 6.55
N CYS A 240 -8.85 -1.53 6.11
CA CYS A 240 -10.11 -2.25 6.10
C CYS A 240 -10.51 -2.68 7.52
N PRO A 241 -11.63 -2.15 8.09
CA PRO A 241 -12.03 -2.49 9.46
C PRO A 241 -12.55 -3.92 9.60
N VAL A 242 -12.87 -4.57 8.49
CA VAL A 242 -13.40 -5.95 8.44
C VAL A 242 -12.40 -6.94 7.80
N GLY A 243 -11.15 -6.51 7.60
CA GLY A 243 -10.04 -7.39 7.20
C GLY A 243 -10.10 -7.97 5.79
N ILE A 244 -10.71 -7.26 4.82
CA ILE A 244 -10.74 -7.73 3.43
C ILE A 244 -9.38 -7.56 2.78
N ASN A 245 -8.84 -8.64 2.19
CA ASN A 245 -7.61 -8.61 1.39
C ASN A 245 -7.88 -8.05 -0.02
N VAL A 246 -8.12 -6.73 -0.11
CA VAL A 246 -8.35 -6.05 -1.40
C VAL A 246 -7.11 -6.05 -2.31
N ARG A 247 -5.93 -6.34 -1.78
CA ARG A 247 -4.68 -6.43 -2.54
C ARG A 247 -4.67 -7.60 -3.50
N GLU A 248 -5.41 -8.66 -3.22
CA GLU A 248 -5.48 -9.83 -4.10
C GLU A 248 -5.92 -9.46 -5.52
N LEU A 249 -6.92 -8.57 -5.65
CA LEU A 249 -7.33 -8.06 -6.97
C LEU A 249 -6.27 -7.14 -7.59
N THR A 250 -5.71 -6.20 -6.83
CA THR A 250 -4.73 -5.26 -7.38
C THR A 250 -3.43 -5.96 -7.74
N ARG A 251 -3.01 -6.97 -6.98
CA ARG A 251 -1.85 -7.80 -7.30
C ARG A 251 -2.01 -8.54 -8.62
N LYS A 252 -3.19 -9.13 -8.87
CA LYS A 252 -3.48 -9.77 -10.17
C LYS A 252 -3.31 -8.78 -11.32
N LEU A 253 -3.85 -7.57 -11.18
CA LEU A 253 -3.75 -6.56 -12.24
C LEU A 253 -2.33 -6.03 -12.43
N GLU A 254 -1.54 -5.85 -11.36
CA GLU A 254 -0.12 -5.47 -11.48
C GLU A 254 0.71 -6.56 -12.17
N LYS A 255 0.43 -7.84 -11.88
CA LYS A 255 1.03 -8.97 -12.60
C LYS A 255 0.73 -8.89 -14.11
N GLU A 256 -0.54 -8.74 -14.48
CA GLU A 256 -0.96 -8.62 -15.88
C GLU A 256 -0.34 -7.41 -16.57
N VAL A 257 -0.31 -6.26 -15.91
CA VAL A 257 0.30 -5.05 -16.47
C VAL A 257 1.80 -5.27 -16.74
N LYS A 258 2.50 -5.94 -15.84
CA LYS A 258 3.91 -6.26 -16.03
C LYS A 258 4.13 -7.25 -17.18
N GLU A 259 3.27 -8.27 -17.29
CA GLU A 259 3.36 -9.29 -18.34
C GLU A 259 2.98 -8.75 -19.73
N LEU A 260 1.90 -7.96 -19.81
CA LEU A 260 1.37 -7.47 -21.09
C LEU A 260 2.09 -6.22 -21.62
N PHE A 261 2.50 -5.32 -20.73
CA PHE A 261 3.04 -4.01 -21.10
C PHE A 261 4.51 -3.80 -20.68
N GLY A 262 5.13 -4.75 -19.96
CA GLY A 262 6.49 -4.59 -19.43
C GLY A 262 6.61 -3.43 -18.44
N TYR A 263 5.50 -2.94 -17.90
CA TYR A 263 5.46 -1.76 -17.04
C TYR A 263 5.34 -2.15 -15.57
N GLU A 264 6.07 -1.44 -14.72
CA GLU A 264 5.97 -1.56 -13.28
C GLU A 264 5.75 -0.18 -12.64
N ALA A 265 4.70 -0.06 -11.83
CA ALA A 265 4.25 1.21 -11.28
C ALA A 265 5.32 1.92 -10.45
N GLY A 266 5.55 3.20 -10.73
CA GLY A 266 6.35 4.08 -9.89
C GLY A 266 7.87 3.86 -9.94
N MET A 267 8.41 3.22 -10.98
CA MET A 267 9.85 2.97 -11.11
C MET A 267 10.62 4.09 -11.81
N SER A 268 9.96 4.89 -12.65
CA SER A 268 10.58 6.00 -13.38
C SER A 268 9.61 7.17 -13.52
N LEU A 269 10.15 8.39 -13.45
CA LEU A 269 9.38 9.64 -13.65
C LEU A 269 8.99 9.85 -15.12
N GLU A 270 9.72 9.23 -16.05
CA GLU A 270 9.51 9.33 -17.49
C GLU A 270 8.53 8.28 -18.02
N ALA A 271 8.29 7.21 -17.25
CA ALA A 271 7.40 6.13 -17.65
C ALA A 271 5.94 6.51 -17.35
N ILE A 272 5.10 6.49 -18.38
CA ILE A 272 3.68 6.78 -18.26
C ILE A 272 2.91 5.47 -18.03
N PRO A 273 1.98 5.41 -17.06
CA PRO A 273 1.16 4.22 -16.83
C PRO A 273 0.39 3.80 -18.10
N PRO A 274 0.21 2.50 -18.37
CA PRO A 274 -0.47 2.00 -19.57
C PRO A 274 -1.87 2.59 -19.81
N LEU A 275 -2.62 2.88 -18.74
CA LEU A 275 -3.92 3.56 -18.84
C LEU A 275 -3.82 5.04 -19.24
N GLY A 276 -2.63 5.63 -19.23
CA GLY A 276 -2.37 7.03 -19.61
C GLY A 276 -1.91 7.20 -21.06
N VAL A 277 -1.72 6.11 -21.80
CA VAL A 277 -1.23 6.10 -23.18
C VAL A 277 -2.07 5.19 -24.06
N TYR A 278 -2.02 5.43 -25.37
CA TYR A 278 -2.54 4.54 -26.39
C TYR A 278 -1.41 4.13 -27.33
N SER A 279 -1.34 2.85 -27.65
CA SER A 279 -0.45 2.30 -28.66
C SER A 279 -1.17 1.28 -29.53
N GLU A 280 -1.00 1.39 -30.85
CA GLU A 280 -1.51 0.37 -31.79
C GLU A 280 -0.83 -1.00 -31.62
N LYS A 281 0.32 -1.01 -30.90
CA LYS A 281 1.11 -2.22 -30.60
C LYS A 281 0.75 -2.87 -29.26
N ASP A 282 -0.19 -2.29 -28.51
CA ASP A 282 -0.63 -2.87 -27.25
C ASP A 282 -1.21 -4.26 -27.49
N PRO A 283 -0.98 -5.23 -26.58
CA PRO A 283 -1.52 -6.58 -26.70
C PRO A 283 -3.04 -6.55 -26.80
N GLN A 284 -3.59 -7.25 -27.78
CA GLN A 284 -5.05 -7.30 -28.03
C GLN A 284 -5.61 -8.73 -28.08
N GLU A 285 -4.78 -9.75 -27.88
CA GLU A 285 -5.16 -11.16 -27.99
C GLU A 285 -6.20 -11.56 -26.94
N PHE A 286 -6.34 -10.81 -25.87
CA PHE A 286 -7.34 -11.00 -24.83
C PHE A 286 -8.72 -10.40 -25.19
N ILE A 287 -8.81 -9.60 -26.23
CA ILE A 287 -10.08 -9.07 -26.76
C ILE A 287 -10.68 -10.15 -27.66
N LYS A 288 -11.80 -10.69 -27.26
CA LYS A 288 -12.54 -11.74 -27.99
C LYS A 288 -13.76 -11.14 -28.67
#